data_68386aa26cc618e647e1e6f06acf6b47
#
_entry.id   68386aa26cc618e647e1e6f06acf6b47
#
_cell.length_a   1.000
_cell.length_b   1.000
_cell.length_c   1.000
_cell.angle_alpha   90.00
_cell.angle_beta   90.00
_cell.angle_gamma   90.00
#
_symmetry.space_group_name_H-M   'P 1'
#
loop_
_entity.id
_entity.type
_entity.pdbx_description
1 polymer ?
#
loop_
_entity_poly.entity_id
_entity_poly.type
_entity_poly.pdbx_seq_one_letter_code
_entity_poly.pdbx_strand_id
1 'polypeptide(L)'
;MSELASTIEALARKHREPWYVVREPHGYPDGTTHFAHVRFTAHDSSGTPMIVAIADRVTPELAELLCLLHNNIDAIIEALRKTEK
;
A
#
# COMPACT_ATOMS: atom_id res chain seq x y z
N MET A 1 -8.00 -25.39 4.16
CA MET A 1 -8.69 -24.30 3.45
C MET A 1 -8.28 -22.99 4.04
N SER A 2 -7.96 -22.00 3.20
CA SER A 2 -7.41 -20.75 3.67
C SER A 2 -8.47 -19.65 3.68
N GLU A 3 -9.06 -19.39 4.82
CA GLU A 3 -9.95 -18.26 4.98
C GLU A 3 -9.16 -16.94 4.89
N LEU A 4 -7.94 -16.93 5.41
CA LEU A 4 -7.09 -15.74 5.37
C LEU A 4 -6.76 -15.35 3.93
N ALA A 5 -6.30 -16.29 3.12
CA ALA A 5 -5.98 -16.01 1.72
C ALA A 5 -7.21 -15.56 0.94
N SER A 6 -8.36 -16.19 1.17
CA SER A 6 -9.60 -15.82 0.50
C SER A 6 -10.09 -14.44 0.91
N THR A 7 -9.97 -14.10 2.18
CA THR A 7 -10.35 -12.79 2.70
C THR A 7 -9.45 -11.69 2.11
N ILE A 8 -8.15 -11.93 2.12
CA ILE A 8 -7.18 -10.98 1.55
C ILE A 8 -7.45 -10.77 0.06
N GLU A 9 -7.70 -11.86 -0.69
CA GLU A 9 -8.00 -11.77 -2.11
C GLU A 9 -9.25 -10.94 -2.39
N ALA A 10 -10.32 -11.16 -1.62
CA ALA A 10 -11.56 -10.41 -1.80
C ALA A 10 -11.37 -8.93 -1.55
N LEU A 11 -10.59 -8.57 -0.52
CA LEU A 11 -10.29 -7.18 -0.22
C LEU A 11 -9.35 -6.57 -1.28
N ALA A 12 -8.35 -7.31 -1.72
CA ALA A 12 -7.39 -6.85 -2.71
C ALA A 12 -8.04 -6.55 -4.06
N ARG A 13 -9.08 -7.28 -4.42
CA ARG A 13 -9.81 -7.05 -5.68
C ARG A 13 -10.45 -5.66 -5.77
N LYS A 14 -10.75 -5.07 -4.62
CA LYS A 14 -11.35 -3.74 -4.54
C LYS A 14 -10.33 -2.62 -4.59
N HIS A 15 -9.05 -2.95 -4.43
CA HIS A 15 -7.98 -1.96 -4.32
C HIS A 15 -6.77 -2.43 -5.13
N ARG A 16 -6.88 -2.33 -6.45
CA ARG A 16 -5.85 -2.81 -7.38
C ARG A 16 -4.80 -1.76 -7.74
N GLU A 17 -5.07 -0.50 -7.45
CA GLU A 17 -4.15 0.57 -7.76
C GLU A 17 -2.86 0.42 -6.94
N PRO A 18 -1.69 0.64 -7.55
CA PRO A 18 -0.44 0.60 -6.79
C PRO A 18 -0.40 1.69 -5.73
N TRP A 19 0.12 1.36 -4.58
CA TRP A 19 0.38 2.34 -3.52
C TRP A 19 1.79 2.87 -3.67
N TYR A 20 2.01 4.12 -3.30
CA TYR A 20 3.33 4.73 -3.37
C TYR A 20 3.63 5.54 -2.12
N VAL A 21 4.93 5.72 -1.87
CA VAL A 21 5.42 6.46 -0.72
C VAL A 21 5.62 7.91 -1.13
N VAL A 22 5.09 8.83 -0.33
CA VAL A 22 5.36 10.26 -0.46
C VAL A 22 6.15 10.67 0.77
N ARG A 23 7.37 11.15 0.56
CA ARG A 23 8.20 11.66 1.64
C ARG A 23 7.88 13.14 1.86
N GLU A 24 8.03 13.61 3.09
CA GLU A 24 7.79 15.02 3.36
C GLU A 24 8.73 15.88 2.50
N PRO A 25 8.18 16.93 1.83
CA PRO A 25 8.98 17.71 0.89
C PRO A 25 10.07 18.56 1.57
N HIS A 26 9.89 18.86 2.85
CA HIS A 26 10.86 19.63 3.61
C HIS A 26 11.50 18.72 4.64
N GLY A 27 12.75 18.31 4.40
CA GLY A 27 13.50 17.54 5.36
C GLY A 27 13.77 18.33 6.62
N TYR A 28 14.16 17.64 7.67
CA TYR A 28 14.59 18.28 8.90
C TYR A 28 16.00 18.87 8.70
N PRO A 29 16.44 19.78 9.58
CA PRO A 29 17.75 20.43 9.44
C PRO A 29 18.94 19.47 9.34
N ASP A 30 18.80 18.25 9.84
CA ASP A 30 19.82 17.21 9.73
C ASP A 30 19.82 16.47 8.40
N GLY A 31 18.93 16.84 7.48
CA GLY A 31 18.82 16.21 6.16
C GLY A 31 18.03 14.91 6.13
N THR A 32 17.42 14.49 7.24
CA THR A 32 16.66 13.25 7.30
C THR A 32 15.18 13.50 7.01
N THR A 33 14.51 12.46 6.55
CA THR A 33 13.05 12.44 6.43
C THR A 33 12.51 11.59 7.56
N HIS A 34 11.82 12.24 8.51
CA HIS A 34 11.28 11.54 9.67
C HIS A 34 9.95 10.88 9.41
N PHE A 35 9.16 11.44 8.48
CA PHE A 35 7.82 10.93 8.18
C PHE A 35 7.62 10.76 6.68
N ALA A 36 6.78 9.80 6.37
CA ALA A 36 6.33 9.55 5.00
C ALA A 36 4.81 9.31 5.02
N HIS A 37 4.23 9.26 3.85
CA HIS A 37 2.81 9.02 3.66
C HIS A 37 2.63 7.93 2.63
N VAL A 38 1.57 7.14 2.77
CA VAL A 38 1.20 6.13 1.78
C VAL A 38 -0.06 6.60 1.08
N ARG A 39 -0.01 6.66 -0.24
CA ARG A 39 -1.11 7.16 -1.08
C ARG A 39 -1.30 6.31 -2.31
N PHE A 40 -2.47 6.45 -2.93
CA PHE A 40 -2.70 5.92 -4.26
C PHE A 40 -3.54 6.92 -5.07
N THR A 41 -3.52 6.78 -6.39
CA THR A 41 -4.32 7.62 -7.28
C THR A 41 -5.54 6.83 -7.72
N ALA A 42 -6.71 7.34 -7.37
CA ALA A 42 -7.99 6.83 -7.85
C ALA A 42 -8.50 7.75 -8.96
N HIS A 43 -9.50 7.29 -9.69
CA HIS A 43 -10.15 8.08 -10.73
C HIS A 43 -11.64 8.11 -10.46
N ASP A 44 -12.25 9.28 -10.58
CA ASP A 44 -13.70 9.40 -10.43
C ASP A 44 -14.42 8.93 -11.70
N SER A 45 -15.76 9.02 -11.73
CA SER A 45 -16.55 8.57 -12.87
C SER A 45 -16.26 9.34 -14.16
N SER A 46 -15.68 10.53 -14.06
CA SER A 46 -15.30 11.33 -15.23
C SER A 46 -13.86 11.09 -15.68
N GLY A 47 -13.12 10.24 -14.96
CA GLY A 47 -11.71 9.95 -15.24
C GLY A 47 -10.74 10.93 -14.62
N THR A 48 -11.20 11.84 -13.77
CA THR A 48 -10.34 12.81 -13.10
C THR A 48 -9.54 12.12 -11.98
N PRO A 49 -8.20 12.25 -11.96
CA PRO A 49 -7.40 11.62 -10.92
C PRO A 49 -7.61 12.29 -9.57
N MET A 50 -7.67 11.45 -8.53
CA MET A 50 -7.78 11.87 -7.15
C MET A 50 -6.73 11.16 -6.31
N ILE A 51 -6.07 11.90 -5.43
CA ILE A 51 -5.08 11.31 -4.53
C ILE A 51 -5.78 10.92 -3.23
N VAL A 52 -5.65 9.63 -2.87
CA VAL A 52 -6.27 9.10 -1.66
C VAL A 52 -5.17 8.75 -0.67
N ALA A 53 -5.29 9.28 0.54
CA ALA A 53 -4.35 8.98 1.63
C ALA A 53 -4.76 7.66 2.30
N ILE A 54 -3.78 6.78 2.51
CA ILE A 54 -3.97 5.50 3.20
C ILE A 54 -3.41 5.60 4.61
N ALA A 55 -2.21 6.16 4.74
CA ALA A 55 -1.55 6.34 6.01
C ALA A 55 -0.73 7.62 5.97
N ASP A 56 -0.87 8.44 6.99
CA ASP A 56 -0.14 9.70 7.10
C ASP A 56 0.80 9.65 8.30
N ARG A 57 1.94 10.31 8.14
CA ARG A 57 2.92 10.49 9.23
C ARG A 57 3.40 9.18 9.83
N VAL A 58 3.70 8.22 8.97
CA VAL A 58 4.32 6.96 9.37
C VAL A 58 5.82 7.05 9.12
N THR A 59 6.58 6.15 9.74
CA THR A 59 8.01 6.10 9.45
C THR A 59 8.23 5.70 7.99
N PRO A 60 9.32 6.16 7.35
CA PRO A 60 9.60 5.77 5.97
C PRO A 60 9.68 4.25 5.79
N GLU A 61 10.24 3.53 6.75
CA GLU A 61 10.33 2.07 6.69
C GLU A 61 8.95 1.41 6.71
N LEU A 62 8.04 1.91 7.56
CA LEU A 62 6.68 1.40 7.61
C LEU A 62 5.92 1.70 6.31
N ALA A 63 6.11 2.90 5.75
CA ALA A 63 5.49 3.26 4.48
C ALA A 63 5.96 2.33 3.36
N GLU A 64 7.25 2.02 3.30
CA GLU A 64 7.79 1.09 2.32
C GLU A 64 7.23 -0.32 2.51
N LEU A 65 7.14 -0.78 3.76
CA LEU A 65 6.56 -2.09 4.06
C LEU A 65 5.11 -2.19 3.58
N LEU A 66 4.29 -1.18 3.87
CA LEU A 66 2.90 -1.16 3.45
C LEU A 66 2.77 -1.23 1.93
N CYS A 67 3.58 -0.45 1.21
CA CYS A 67 3.55 -0.45 -0.25
C CYS A 67 4.02 -1.79 -0.82
N LEU A 68 5.06 -2.38 -0.26
CA LEU A 68 5.56 -3.69 -0.71
C LEU A 68 4.51 -4.77 -0.51
N LEU A 69 3.84 -4.78 0.64
CA LEU A 69 2.80 -5.77 0.91
C LEU A 69 1.63 -5.61 -0.06
N HIS A 70 1.15 -4.40 -0.25
CA HIS A 70 0.03 -4.16 -1.14
C HIS A 70 0.38 -4.45 -2.61
N ASN A 71 1.52 -3.96 -3.07
CA ASN A 71 1.89 -4.07 -4.47
C ASN A 71 2.30 -5.50 -4.87
N ASN A 72 2.54 -6.37 -3.89
CA ASN A 72 2.87 -7.77 -4.10
C ASN A 72 1.80 -8.72 -3.54
N ILE A 73 0.59 -8.21 -3.36
CA ILE A 73 -0.46 -8.96 -2.65
C ILE A 73 -0.82 -10.27 -3.36
N ASP A 74 -0.82 -10.30 -4.68
CA ASP A 74 -1.15 -11.53 -5.40
C ASP A 74 -0.11 -12.63 -5.16
N ALA A 75 1.17 -12.26 -5.11
CA ALA A 75 2.24 -13.21 -4.79
C ALA A 75 2.14 -13.71 -3.35
N ILE A 76 1.75 -12.83 -2.44
CA ILE A 76 1.56 -13.18 -1.03
C ILE A 76 0.40 -14.16 -0.88
N ILE A 77 -0.72 -13.90 -1.56
CA ILE A 77 -1.89 -14.80 -1.54
C ILE A 77 -1.51 -16.18 -2.07
N GLU A 78 -0.78 -16.24 -3.16
CA GLU A 78 -0.33 -17.49 -3.73
C GLU A 78 0.59 -18.27 -2.78
N ALA A 79 1.52 -17.57 -2.13
CA ALA A 79 2.39 -18.18 -1.14
C ALA A 79 1.60 -18.76 0.05
N LEU A 80 0.60 -18.02 0.54
CA LEU A 80 -0.27 -18.50 1.61
C LEU A 80 -1.00 -19.77 1.21
N ARG A 81 -1.54 -19.83 -0.01
CA ARG A 81 -2.25 -21.00 -0.50
C ARG A 81 -1.36 -22.22 -0.61
N LYS A 82 -0.08 -22.02 -0.96
CA LYS A 82 0.89 -23.12 -1.04
C LYS A 82 1.23 -23.70 0.31
N THR A 83 1.26 -22.86 1.36
CA THR A 83 1.62 -23.33 2.70
C THR A 83 0.44 -23.96 3.44
N GLU A 84 -0.76 -23.80 2.95
CA GLU A 84 -1.98 -24.27 3.59
C GLU A 84 -2.54 -25.57 3.04
N LYS A 85 -1.75 -26.29 2.30
CA LYS A 85 -2.13 -27.60 1.80
C LYS A 85 -2.04 -28.66 2.87
#